data_a213f012c6b0edbaf6030b5d0952d617
#
_entry.id   a213f012c6b0edbaf6030b5d0952d617
#
_cell.length_a   1.000
_cell.length_b   1.000
_cell.length_c   1.000
_cell.angle_alpha   90.00
_cell.angle_beta   90.00
_cell.angle_gamma   90.00
#
_symmetry.space_group_name_H-M   'P 1'
#
loop_
_entity.id
_entity.type
_entity.pdbx_description
1 polymer ?
#
loop_
_entity_poly.entity_id
_entity_poly.type
_entity_poly.pdbx_seq_one_letter_code
_entity_poly.pdbx_strand_id
1 'polypeptide(L)'
;MDAEFARYVSNIITNITDNEYQIIRYCNVLKAMCIFNRNEDIQSMLYLGMALPKKNNPGMDEGVLQQLFEYSQMETQQSNSSVCFLKGDNFEQDKEELQQRLSCGEKIFVMSSYQTIGAGQNLQYKIPKARKVVQLGEFTEGDKRFLYKDFDALYLGNITNMTVNTYQDEKITSHDLLQMLFQIEELYESSEMNYSEKDQMLKLAFVLYRK
;
A
#
# COMPACT_ATOMS: atom_id res chain seq x y z
N MET A 1 -3.42 -2.27 21.67
CA MET A 1 -4.54 -2.80 20.87
C MET A 1 -5.40 -3.58 21.84
N ASP A 2 -6.65 -3.17 22.02
CA ASP A 2 -7.56 -3.77 23.00
C ASP A 2 -7.85 -5.23 22.60
N ALA A 3 -7.98 -6.13 23.58
CA ALA A 3 -8.26 -7.55 23.32
C ALA A 3 -9.63 -7.75 22.63
N GLU A 4 -10.57 -6.85 22.86
CA GLU A 4 -11.88 -6.83 22.22
C GLU A 4 -11.77 -6.46 20.73
N PHE A 5 -10.92 -5.50 20.39
CA PHE A 5 -10.57 -5.13 19.02
C PHE A 5 -9.97 -6.32 18.26
N ALA A 6 -8.94 -6.96 18.84
CA ALA A 6 -8.30 -8.09 18.20
C ALA A 6 -9.29 -9.25 17.93
N ARG A 7 -10.22 -9.48 18.86
CA ARG A 7 -11.27 -10.50 18.73
C ARG A 7 -12.28 -10.15 17.65
N TYR A 8 -12.75 -8.90 17.59
CA TYR A 8 -13.70 -8.43 16.58
C TYR A 8 -13.11 -8.57 15.18
N VAL A 9 -11.91 -8.07 14.98
CA VAL A 9 -11.18 -8.15 13.71
C VAL A 9 -10.93 -9.60 13.29
N SER A 10 -10.48 -10.43 14.23
CA SER A 10 -10.29 -11.86 13.99
C SER A 10 -11.58 -12.52 13.52
N ASN A 11 -12.71 -12.23 14.15
CA ASN A 11 -14.00 -12.79 13.77
C ASN A 11 -14.45 -12.38 12.35
N ILE A 12 -14.27 -11.10 11.98
CA ILE A 12 -14.62 -10.64 10.63
C ILE A 12 -13.76 -11.36 9.59
N ILE A 13 -12.46 -11.41 9.80
CA ILE A 13 -11.52 -11.96 8.82
C ILE A 13 -11.65 -13.48 8.72
N THR A 14 -11.78 -14.19 9.82
CA THR A 14 -11.91 -15.66 9.83
C THR A 14 -13.23 -16.16 9.27
N ASN A 15 -14.28 -15.35 9.29
CA ASN A 15 -15.54 -15.66 8.60
C ASN A 15 -15.43 -15.63 7.07
N ILE A 16 -14.37 -15.01 6.52
CA ILE A 16 -14.20 -14.83 5.08
C ILE A 16 -13.13 -15.75 4.53
N THR A 17 -12.08 -15.97 5.29
CA THR A 17 -10.94 -16.80 4.90
C THR A 17 -10.26 -17.43 6.11
N ASP A 18 -9.82 -18.64 5.96
CA ASP A 18 -8.93 -19.37 6.88
C ASP A 18 -7.46 -19.34 6.39
N ASN A 19 -7.21 -18.70 5.26
CA ASN A 19 -5.87 -18.58 4.68
C ASN A 19 -5.06 -17.54 5.45
N GLU A 20 -4.02 -18.00 6.16
CA GLU A 20 -3.13 -17.17 6.99
C GLU A 20 -2.54 -15.98 6.24
N TYR A 21 -2.14 -16.16 4.99
CA TYR A 21 -1.60 -15.09 4.16
C TYR A 21 -2.62 -13.98 3.89
N GLN A 22 -3.88 -14.34 3.65
CA GLN A 22 -4.96 -13.37 3.47
C GLN A 22 -5.28 -12.66 4.78
N ILE A 23 -5.29 -13.37 5.90
CA ILE A 23 -5.49 -12.79 7.24
C ILE A 23 -4.42 -11.74 7.54
N ILE A 24 -3.15 -12.06 7.32
CA ILE A 24 -2.03 -11.13 7.51
C ILE A 24 -2.21 -9.88 6.64
N ARG A 25 -2.66 -10.04 5.40
CA ARG A 25 -2.93 -8.92 4.49
C ARG A 25 -3.99 -7.96 5.04
N TYR A 26 -5.13 -8.47 5.50
CA TYR A 26 -6.16 -7.64 6.14
C TYR A 26 -5.66 -6.96 7.40
N CYS A 27 -4.89 -7.65 8.22
CA CYS A 27 -4.26 -7.06 9.43
C CYS A 27 -3.33 -5.89 9.07
N ASN A 28 -2.55 -6.01 8.00
CA ASN A 28 -1.67 -4.93 7.55
C ASN A 28 -2.46 -3.72 7.04
N VAL A 29 -3.53 -3.94 6.29
CA VAL A 29 -4.43 -2.85 5.85
C VAL A 29 -5.06 -2.16 7.05
N LEU A 30 -5.61 -2.91 8.00
CA LEU A 30 -6.21 -2.36 9.20
C LEU A 30 -5.20 -1.54 10.02
N LYS A 31 -3.97 -2.02 10.15
CA LYS A 31 -2.90 -1.27 10.80
C LYS A 31 -2.65 0.08 10.12
N ALA A 32 -2.63 0.10 8.80
CA ALA A 32 -2.49 1.34 8.04
C ALA A 32 -3.69 2.28 8.25
N MET A 33 -4.92 1.75 8.26
CA MET A 33 -6.14 2.50 8.54
C MET A 33 -6.13 3.13 9.94
N CYS A 34 -5.70 2.38 10.95
CA CYS A 34 -5.57 2.91 12.32
C CYS A 34 -4.50 4.00 12.42
N ILE A 35 -3.36 3.85 11.74
CA ILE A 35 -2.32 4.90 11.70
C ILE A 35 -2.89 6.16 11.06
N PHE A 36 -3.59 6.02 9.93
CA PHE A 36 -4.22 7.13 9.21
C PHE A 36 -5.25 7.85 10.08
N ASN A 37 -6.16 7.11 10.70
CA ASN A 37 -7.24 7.71 11.50
C ASN A 37 -6.73 8.37 12.78
N ARG A 38 -5.70 7.82 13.45
CA ARG A 38 -5.09 8.40 14.66
C ARG A 38 -4.33 9.70 14.42
N ASN A 39 -3.82 9.90 13.21
CA ASN A 39 -2.97 11.04 12.92
C ASN A 39 -3.80 12.15 12.24
N GLU A 40 -4.00 13.26 12.94
CA GLU A 40 -4.74 14.42 12.44
C GLU A 40 -3.98 15.18 11.34
N ASP A 41 -2.66 15.07 11.32
CA ASP A 41 -1.82 15.72 10.31
C ASP A 41 -1.86 14.99 8.96
N ILE A 42 -2.23 13.72 8.93
CA ILE A 42 -2.40 12.94 7.70
C ILE A 42 -3.82 13.09 7.18
N GLN A 43 -4.00 13.86 6.11
CA GLN A 43 -5.29 14.05 5.45
C GLN A 43 -5.48 13.08 4.28
N SER A 44 -4.39 12.72 3.61
CA SER A 44 -4.40 11.80 2.49
C SER A 44 -3.36 10.70 2.69
N MET A 45 -3.78 9.44 2.63
CA MET A 45 -2.87 8.30 2.70
C MET A 45 -3.15 7.37 1.54
N LEU A 46 -2.11 7.00 0.81
CA LEU A 46 -2.17 6.02 -0.26
C LEU A 46 -1.63 4.68 0.22
N TYR A 47 -2.47 3.66 0.21
CA TYR A 47 -2.09 2.28 0.42
C TYR A 47 -1.91 1.59 -0.93
N LEU A 48 -0.71 1.08 -1.20
CA LEU A 48 -0.41 0.27 -2.37
C LEU A 48 -0.19 -1.19 -1.96
N GLY A 49 -0.92 -2.09 -2.61
CA GLY A 49 -0.79 -3.52 -2.39
C GLY A 49 -0.75 -4.31 -3.69
N MET A 50 -0.47 -5.62 -3.59
CA MET A 50 -0.48 -6.54 -4.74
C MET A 50 -1.90 -6.83 -5.23
N ALA A 51 -2.87 -6.89 -4.33
CA ALA A 51 -4.26 -7.19 -4.67
C ALA A 51 -5.10 -5.92 -4.65
N LEU A 52 -5.86 -5.73 -5.72
CA LEU A 52 -6.88 -4.70 -5.79
C LEU A 52 -8.14 -5.18 -5.05
N PRO A 53 -8.76 -4.35 -4.19
CA PRO A 53 -10.03 -4.67 -3.58
C PRO A 53 -11.13 -4.95 -4.62
N LYS A 54 -11.86 -6.05 -4.42
CA LYS A 54 -12.98 -6.44 -5.30
C LYS A 54 -14.14 -6.96 -4.46
N LYS A 55 -15.36 -6.75 -4.93
CA LYS A 55 -16.56 -7.31 -4.29
C LYS A 55 -16.52 -8.84 -4.34
N ASN A 56 -16.88 -9.46 -3.23
CA ASN A 56 -16.93 -10.93 -3.07
C ASN A 56 -15.60 -11.65 -3.34
N ASN A 57 -14.47 -10.98 -3.09
CA ASN A 57 -13.15 -11.60 -3.22
C ASN A 57 -12.55 -11.88 -1.85
N PRO A 58 -12.43 -13.15 -1.41
CA PRO A 58 -11.89 -13.48 -0.08
C PRO A 58 -10.47 -12.93 0.16
N GLY A 59 -9.68 -12.78 -0.90
CA GLY A 59 -8.31 -12.26 -0.80
C GLY A 59 -8.21 -10.79 -0.44
N MET A 60 -9.21 -9.97 -0.85
CA MET A 60 -9.32 -8.54 -0.54
C MET A 60 -10.74 -8.07 -0.90
N ASP A 61 -11.67 -8.26 0.03
CA ASP A 61 -13.08 -7.90 -0.16
C ASP A 61 -13.35 -6.45 0.25
N GLU A 62 -14.01 -5.69 -0.63
CA GLU A 62 -14.34 -4.27 -0.38
C GLU A 62 -15.26 -4.07 0.81
N GLY A 63 -16.29 -4.93 0.96
CA GLY A 63 -17.23 -4.81 2.06
C GLY A 63 -16.57 -5.03 3.42
N VAL A 64 -15.63 -5.98 3.47
CA VAL A 64 -14.82 -6.22 4.66
C VAL A 64 -13.90 -5.05 4.95
N LEU A 65 -13.23 -4.52 3.94
CA LEU A 65 -12.34 -3.37 4.11
C LEU A 65 -13.10 -2.14 4.58
N GLN A 66 -14.33 -1.94 4.09
CA GLN A 66 -15.21 -0.86 4.55
C GLN A 66 -15.56 -1.04 6.04
N GLN A 67 -15.94 -2.25 6.47
CA GLN A 67 -16.23 -2.54 7.87
C GLN A 67 -14.99 -2.36 8.77
N LEU A 68 -13.81 -2.79 8.31
CA LEU A 68 -12.56 -2.58 9.03
C LEU A 68 -12.21 -1.09 9.15
N PHE A 69 -12.52 -0.31 8.11
CA PHE A 69 -12.31 1.13 8.13
C PHE A 69 -13.24 1.82 9.15
N GLU A 70 -14.54 1.52 9.12
CA GLU A 70 -15.52 2.01 10.08
C GLU A 70 -15.13 1.64 11.51
N TYR A 71 -14.67 0.41 11.72
CA TYR A 71 -14.16 -0.02 13.01
C TYR A 71 -12.93 0.78 13.43
N SER A 72 -11.98 1.04 12.53
CA SER A 72 -10.81 1.87 12.83
C SER A 72 -11.18 3.31 13.19
N GLN A 73 -12.26 3.85 12.63
CA GLN A 73 -12.81 5.17 12.99
C GLN A 73 -13.39 5.18 14.42
N MET A 74 -14.15 4.14 14.78
CA MET A 74 -14.70 4.00 16.14
C MET A 74 -13.59 3.91 17.18
N GLU A 75 -12.59 3.07 16.93
CA GLU A 75 -11.44 2.88 17.82
C GLU A 75 -10.61 4.15 18.02
N THR A 76 -10.52 4.99 16.99
CA THR A 76 -9.74 6.22 17.03
C THR A 76 -10.56 7.45 17.38
N GLN A 77 -11.88 7.31 17.52
CA GLN A 77 -12.85 8.39 17.73
C GLN A 77 -12.82 9.46 16.63
N GLN A 78 -12.46 9.05 15.40
CA GLN A 78 -12.35 9.90 14.21
C GLN A 78 -13.37 9.50 13.17
N SER A 79 -14.47 10.27 13.05
CA SER A 79 -15.57 9.96 12.12
C SER A 79 -15.50 10.70 10.78
N ASN A 80 -14.59 11.66 10.63
CA ASN A 80 -14.55 12.57 9.46
C ASN A 80 -13.62 12.13 8.35
N SER A 81 -13.41 10.83 8.21
CA SER A 81 -12.57 10.26 7.16
C SER A 81 -13.36 9.29 6.30
N SER A 82 -12.89 9.03 5.08
CA SER A 82 -13.48 8.06 4.17
C SER A 82 -12.42 7.16 3.55
N VAL A 83 -12.83 5.99 3.04
CA VAL A 83 -12.00 5.11 2.24
C VAL A 83 -12.39 5.22 0.76
N CYS A 84 -11.41 5.21 -0.13
CA CYS A 84 -11.61 5.22 -1.57
C CYS A 84 -10.79 4.08 -2.21
N PHE A 85 -11.43 3.31 -3.11
CA PHE A 85 -10.78 2.24 -3.87
C PHE A 85 -10.54 2.71 -5.30
N LEU A 86 -9.28 3.03 -5.63
CA LEU A 86 -8.91 3.50 -6.96
C LEU A 86 -8.61 2.27 -7.86
N LYS A 87 -9.49 2.02 -8.83
CA LYS A 87 -9.49 0.83 -9.70
C LYS A 87 -9.13 1.15 -11.13
N GLY A 88 -8.76 0.13 -11.92
CA GLY A 88 -8.34 0.29 -13.31
C GLY A 88 -9.48 0.62 -14.29
N ASP A 89 -10.70 0.13 -14.05
CA ASP A 89 -11.78 0.18 -15.05
C ASP A 89 -12.27 1.61 -15.38
N ASN A 90 -12.30 2.51 -14.37
CA ASN A 90 -12.66 3.91 -14.54
C ASN A 90 -11.59 4.84 -13.93
N PHE A 91 -10.33 4.45 -14.04
CA PHE A 91 -9.24 5.07 -13.30
C PHE A 91 -9.16 6.59 -13.41
N GLU A 92 -9.26 7.14 -14.60
CA GLU A 92 -9.14 8.60 -14.81
C GLU A 92 -10.30 9.36 -14.16
N GLN A 93 -11.52 8.85 -14.26
CA GLN A 93 -12.70 9.47 -13.64
C GLN A 93 -12.62 9.38 -12.11
N ASP A 94 -12.30 8.21 -11.56
CA ASP A 94 -12.16 7.98 -10.12
C ASP A 94 -11.01 8.83 -9.55
N LYS A 95 -9.92 9.01 -10.31
CA LYS A 95 -8.80 9.86 -9.95
C LYS A 95 -9.20 11.35 -9.90
N GLU A 96 -9.92 11.83 -10.91
CA GLU A 96 -10.39 13.22 -10.93
C GLU A 96 -11.33 13.52 -9.74
N GLU A 97 -12.28 12.64 -9.46
CA GLU A 97 -13.17 12.76 -8.30
C GLU A 97 -12.38 12.75 -6.98
N LEU A 98 -11.44 11.82 -6.82
CA LEU A 98 -10.57 11.75 -5.66
C LEU A 98 -9.76 13.05 -5.46
N GLN A 99 -9.14 13.56 -6.54
CA GLN A 99 -8.36 14.79 -6.50
C GLN A 99 -9.23 16.00 -6.12
N GLN A 100 -10.48 16.06 -6.60
CA GLN A 100 -11.41 17.10 -6.23
C GLN A 100 -11.77 17.04 -4.74
N ARG A 101 -12.10 15.86 -4.22
CA ARG A 101 -12.44 15.65 -2.79
C ARG A 101 -11.29 16.01 -1.88
N LEU A 102 -10.06 15.56 -2.20
CA LEU A 102 -8.84 15.92 -1.47
C LEU A 102 -8.57 17.42 -1.51
N SER A 103 -8.79 18.07 -2.65
CA SER A 103 -8.64 19.53 -2.80
C SER A 103 -9.66 20.34 -2.01
N CYS A 104 -10.84 19.76 -1.74
CA CYS A 104 -11.84 20.31 -0.83
C CYS A 104 -11.49 20.12 0.65
N GLY A 105 -10.46 19.37 0.96
CA GLY A 105 -9.98 19.14 2.32
C GLY A 105 -10.57 17.91 3.00
N GLU A 106 -11.15 16.98 2.26
CA GLU A 106 -11.60 15.70 2.81
C GLU A 106 -10.43 14.85 3.27
N LYS A 107 -10.58 14.13 4.38
CA LYS A 107 -9.61 13.16 4.88
C LYS A 107 -9.90 11.80 4.26
N ILE A 108 -9.02 11.31 3.36
CA ILE A 108 -9.29 10.12 2.55
C ILE A 108 -8.12 9.11 2.64
N PHE A 109 -8.47 7.88 3.00
CA PHE A 109 -7.60 6.70 2.88
C PHE A 109 -7.82 6.06 1.51
N VAL A 110 -6.82 6.09 0.64
CA VAL A 110 -6.91 5.58 -0.73
C VAL A 110 -6.25 4.22 -0.81
N MET A 111 -6.94 3.25 -1.38
CA MET A 111 -6.37 1.93 -1.65
C MET A 111 -6.30 1.66 -3.14
N SER A 112 -5.15 1.18 -3.58
CA SER A 112 -4.94 0.74 -4.96
C SER A 112 -3.89 -0.38 -5.03
N SER A 113 -3.61 -0.84 -6.24
CA SER A 113 -2.56 -1.82 -6.49
C SER A 113 -1.39 -1.20 -7.25
N TYR A 114 -0.20 -1.82 -7.11
CA TYR A 114 0.97 -1.43 -7.90
C TYR A 114 0.73 -1.51 -9.41
N GLN A 115 -0.11 -2.44 -9.86
CA GLN A 115 -0.48 -2.57 -11.28
C GLN A 115 -1.38 -1.44 -11.75
N THR A 116 -2.30 -0.96 -10.91
CA THR A 116 -3.24 0.11 -11.26
C THR A 116 -2.55 1.47 -11.27
N ILE A 117 -1.71 1.74 -10.28
CA ILE A 117 -0.91 2.96 -10.19
C ILE A 117 0.49 2.63 -10.71
N GLY A 118 0.58 2.35 -12.01
CA GLY A 118 1.85 2.10 -12.68
C GLY A 118 2.73 3.35 -12.76
N ALA A 119 3.97 3.15 -13.23
CA ALA A 119 4.91 4.24 -13.43
C ALA A 119 4.31 5.35 -14.32
N GLY A 120 4.42 6.59 -13.88
CA GLY A 120 3.96 7.77 -14.62
C GLY A 120 2.56 8.28 -14.26
N GLN A 121 1.83 7.64 -13.34
CA GLN A 121 0.55 8.18 -12.87
C GLN A 121 0.79 9.32 -11.86
N ASN A 122 0.34 10.52 -12.22
CA ASN A 122 0.38 11.67 -11.32
C ASN A 122 -0.91 11.72 -10.48
N LEU A 123 -0.79 11.47 -9.18
CA LEU A 123 -1.87 11.53 -8.20
C LEU A 123 -1.87 12.82 -7.38
N GLN A 124 -1.07 13.81 -7.75
CA GLN A 124 -1.05 15.11 -7.09
C GLN A 124 -2.43 15.79 -7.13
N TYR A 125 -2.75 16.50 -6.08
CA TYR A 125 -3.99 17.26 -5.98
C TYR A 125 -3.73 18.68 -5.51
N LYS A 126 -4.67 19.61 -5.78
CA LYS A 126 -4.53 21.00 -5.36
C LYS A 126 -4.52 21.11 -3.84
N ILE A 127 -3.64 21.94 -3.33
CA ILE A 127 -3.52 22.20 -1.89
C ILE A 127 -4.82 22.82 -1.38
N PRO A 128 -5.48 22.25 -0.36
CA PRO A 128 -6.64 22.85 0.28
C PRO A 128 -6.29 24.21 0.90
N LYS A 129 -7.11 25.23 0.72
CA LYS A 129 -6.84 26.61 1.19
C LYS A 129 -6.55 26.74 2.69
N ALA A 130 -7.04 25.82 3.50
CA ALA A 130 -6.91 25.83 4.96
C ALA A 130 -5.64 25.15 5.48
N ARG A 131 -4.81 24.57 4.61
CA ARG A 131 -3.65 23.77 5.05
C ARG A 131 -2.31 24.49 4.87
N LYS A 132 -1.47 24.35 5.90
CA LYS A 132 -0.05 24.64 5.79
C LYS A 132 0.64 23.41 5.17
N VAL A 133 1.43 23.63 4.13
CA VAL A 133 2.26 22.61 3.48
C VAL A 133 3.71 22.98 3.61
N VAL A 134 4.57 21.97 3.72
CA VAL A 134 6.02 22.17 3.70
C VAL A 134 6.45 22.18 2.23
N GLN A 135 7.06 23.28 1.82
CA GLN A 135 7.62 23.40 0.47
C GLN A 135 9.01 22.76 0.45
N LEU A 136 9.19 21.80 -0.45
CA LEU A 136 10.48 21.17 -0.69
C LEU A 136 11.06 21.71 -1.99
N GLY A 137 12.12 22.50 -1.90
CA GLY A 137 12.82 23.11 -3.03
C GLY A 137 12.50 24.59 -3.26
N GLU A 138 13.26 25.21 -4.15
CA GLU A 138 13.08 26.59 -4.57
C GLU A 138 12.19 26.63 -5.82
N PHE A 139 11.15 27.44 -5.79
CA PHE A 139 10.28 27.68 -6.93
C PHE A 139 10.32 29.16 -7.30
N THR A 140 10.30 29.43 -8.60
CA THR A 140 10.18 30.80 -9.10
C THR A 140 8.75 31.28 -8.98
N GLU A 141 8.57 32.59 -8.75
CA GLU A 141 7.25 33.23 -8.71
C GLU A 141 6.50 32.95 -10.01
N GLY A 142 5.26 32.41 -9.92
CA GLY A 142 4.45 32.01 -11.07
C GLY A 142 4.52 30.51 -11.44
N ASP A 143 5.36 29.72 -10.80
CA ASP A 143 5.39 28.27 -11.00
C ASP A 143 4.14 27.60 -10.40
N LYS A 144 3.32 27.01 -11.25
CA LYS A 144 2.05 26.39 -10.82
C LYS A 144 2.23 25.11 -10.03
N ARG A 145 3.43 24.51 -9.99
CA ARG A 145 3.73 23.26 -9.26
C ARG A 145 3.49 23.39 -7.78
N PHE A 146 3.72 24.56 -7.17
CA PHE A 146 3.45 24.80 -5.74
C PHE A 146 1.96 24.90 -5.37
N LEU A 147 1.06 24.83 -6.34
CA LEU A 147 -0.39 24.74 -6.10
C LEU A 147 -0.85 23.29 -5.86
N TYR A 148 0.02 22.31 -6.09
CA TYR A 148 -0.26 20.89 -5.96
C TYR A 148 0.64 20.26 -4.91
N LYS A 149 0.14 19.22 -4.29
CA LYS A 149 0.90 18.41 -3.32
C LYS A 149 0.68 16.92 -3.58
N ASP A 150 1.63 16.12 -3.14
CA ASP A 150 1.50 14.67 -3.06
C ASP A 150 0.65 14.24 -1.85
N PHE A 151 0.41 12.95 -1.72
CA PHE A 151 -0.22 12.38 -0.54
C PHE A 151 0.64 12.65 0.70
N ASP A 152 -0.01 12.86 1.86
CA ASP A 152 0.68 13.10 3.13
C ASP A 152 1.42 11.84 3.62
N ALA A 153 0.90 10.67 3.30
CA ALA A 153 1.51 9.40 3.67
C ALA A 153 1.33 8.34 2.59
N LEU A 154 2.30 7.44 2.53
CA LEU A 154 2.32 6.29 1.64
C LEU A 154 2.56 5.02 2.48
N TYR A 155 1.70 4.03 2.34
CA TYR A 155 1.91 2.71 2.90
C TYR A 155 2.14 1.71 1.77
N LEU A 156 3.35 1.17 1.72
CA LEU A 156 3.72 0.16 0.75
C LEU A 156 3.51 -1.23 1.37
N GLY A 157 2.54 -1.96 0.85
CA GLY A 157 2.42 -3.39 1.12
C GLY A 157 3.59 -4.16 0.48
N ASN A 158 3.74 -5.42 0.82
CA ASN A 158 4.76 -6.26 0.18
C ASN A 158 4.59 -6.18 -1.34
N ILE A 159 5.65 -5.78 -2.04
CA ILE A 159 5.63 -5.52 -3.48
C ILE A 159 5.41 -6.81 -4.26
N THR A 160 5.91 -7.91 -3.76
CA THR A 160 5.75 -9.24 -4.36
C THR A 160 5.81 -10.33 -3.29
N ASN A 161 5.13 -11.45 -3.52
CA ASN A 161 5.35 -12.69 -2.77
C ASN A 161 6.75 -13.27 -3.04
N MET A 162 7.49 -12.65 -3.94
CA MET A 162 8.81 -13.06 -4.38
C MET A 162 9.93 -12.24 -3.73
N THR A 163 9.62 -11.18 -2.95
CA THR A 163 10.64 -10.47 -2.19
C THR A 163 11.08 -11.30 -0.99
N VAL A 164 12.35 -11.65 -0.94
CA VAL A 164 12.98 -12.34 0.19
C VAL A 164 13.67 -11.33 1.08
N ASN A 165 13.38 -11.36 2.38
CA ASN A 165 14.07 -10.53 3.35
C ASN A 165 15.43 -11.17 3.68
N THR A 166 16.49 -10.65 3.09
CA THR A 166 17.88 -11.15 3.28
C THR A 166 18.55 -10.66 4.56
N TYR A 167 17.89 -9.81 5.35
CA TYR A 167 18.44 -9.24 6.58
C TYR A 167 18.08 -10.02 7.85
N GLN A 168 17.31 -11.10 7.73
CA GLN A 168 17.03 -11.97 8.87
C GLN A 168 18.18 -12.97 9.03
N ASP A 169 18.65 -13.14 10.27
CA ASP A 169 19.63 -14.18 10.64
C ASP A 169 19.09 -15.61 10.52
N GLU A 170 17.86 -15.75 10.04
CA GLU A 170 17.18 -17.03 9.88
C GLU A 170 17.63 -17.75 8.60
N LYS A 171 17.67 -19.07 8.69
CA LYS A 171 18.02 -19.94 7.57
C LYS A 171 16.98 -19.78 6.45
N ILE A 172 17.45 -19.53 5.22
CA ILE A 172 16.62 -19.44 4.04
C ILE A 172 15.98 -20.78 3.73
N THR A 173 14.66 -20.81 3.55
CA THR A 173 13.90 -22.02 3.19
C THR A 173 14.07 -22.34 1.69
N SER A 174 13.68 -23.55 1.27
CA SER A 174 13.64 -23.91 -0.15
C SER A 174 12.67 -23.01 -0.95
N HIS A 175 11.61 -22.53 -0.31
CA HIS A 175 10.68 -21.59 -0.92
C HIS A 175 11.32 -20.23 -1.17
N ASP A 176 12.04 -19.70 -0.18
CA ASP A 176 12.77 -18.43 -0.29
C ASP A 176 13.84 -18.50 -1.39
N LEU A 177 14.56 -19.65 -1.48
CA LEU A 177 15.52 -19.87 -2.55
C LEU A 177 14.84 -19.79 -3.93
N LEU A 178 13.72 -20.49 -4.12
CA LEU A 178 12.97 -20.44 -5.38
C LEU A 178 12.53 -19.02 -5.73
N GLN A 179 12.05 -18.26 -4.76
CA GLN A 179 11.68 -16.86 -4.96
C GLN A 179 12.88 -16.02 -5.42
N MET A 180 14.04 -16.19 -4.78
CA MET A 180 15.28 -15.49 -5.21
C MET A 180 15.67 -15.86 -6.64
N LEU A 181 15.59 -17.13 -7.01
CA LEU A 181 15.94 -17.58 -8.36
C LEU A 181 15.01 -16.96 -9.42
N PHE A 182 13.70 -16.90 -9.17
CA PHE A 182 12.75 -16.26 -10.07
C PHE A 182 13.00 -14.75 -10.20
N GLN A 183 13.30 -14.06 -9.10
CA GLN A 183 13.63 -12.62 -9.13
C GLN A 183 14.90 -12.34 -9.95
N ILE A 184 15.94 -13.14 -9.76
CA ILE A 184 17.20 -13.01 -10.52
C ILE A 184 16.94 -13.22 -12.02
N GLU A 185 16.11 -14.22 -12.37
CA GLU A 185 15.74 -14.47 -13.76
C GLU A 185 14.96 -13.33 -14.36
N GLU A 186 13.95 -12.78 -13.65
CA GLU A 186 13.15 -11.64 -14.09
C GLU A 186 14.00 -10.39 -14.33
N LEU A 187 14.92 -10.07 -13.41
CA LEU A 187 15.84 -8.93 -13.56
C LEU A 187 16.79 -9.10 -14.76
N TYR A 188 17.19 -10.33 -15.04
CA TYR A 188 18.02 -10.62 -16.22
C TYR A 188 17.21 -10.49 -17.52
N GLU A 189 16.00 -11.07 -17.59
CA GLU A 189 15.14 -10.99 -18.77
C GLU A 189 14.65 -9.55 -19.06
N SER A 190 14.45 -8.73 -18.02
CA SER A 190 14.10 -7.30 -18.16
C SER A 190 15.30 -6.41 -18.53
N SER A 191 16.49 -6.99 -18.67
CA SER A 191 17.75 -6.27 -18.95
C SER A 191 18.17 -5.29 -17.83
N GLU A 192 17.64 -5.43 -16.63
CA GLU A 192 18.06 -4.67 -15.44
C GLU A 192 19.33 -5.26 -14.80
N MET A 193 19.74 -6.46 -15.21
CA MET A 193 20.90 -7.18 -14.73
C MET A 193 21.67 -7.79 -15.90
N ASN A 194 22.98 -7.69 -15.91
CA ASN A 194 23.82 -8.36 -16.90
C ASN A 194 24.17 -9.81 -16.49
N TYR A 195 24.72 -10.58 -17.42
CA TYR A 195 25.04 -11.99 -17.17
C TYR A 195 26.02 -12.22 -16.00
N SER A 196 27.01 -11.34 -15.83
CA SER A 196 27.99 -11.47 -14.73
C SER A 196 27.33 -11.23 -13.37
N GLU A 197 26.42 -10.24 -13.30
CA GLU A 197 25.63 -9.94 -12.10
C GLU A 197 24.68 -11.09 -11.77
N LYS A 198 23.99 -11.65 -12.78
CA LYS A 198 23.14 -12.84 -12.64
C LYS A 198 23.91 -14.01 -12.01
N ASP A 199 25.08 -14.34 -12.54
CA ASP A 199 25.91 -15.44 -12.03
C ASP A 199 26.36 -15.21 -10.58
N GLN A 200 26.71 -13.97 -10.22
CA GLN A 200 27.06 -13.60 -8.84
C GLN A 200 25.87 -13.74 -7.90
N MET A 201 24.69 -13.25 -8.30
CA MET A 201 23.47 -13.33 -7.49
C MET A 201 22.99 -14.78 -7.30
N LEU A 202 23.07 -15.62 -8.32
CA LEU A 202 22.79 -17.05 -8.21
C LEU A 202 23.71 -17.74 -7.20
N LYS A 203 25.02 -17.46 -7.26
CA LYS A 203 25.99 -17.98 -6.29
C LYS A 203 25.67 -17.54 -4.88
N LEU A 204 25.33 -16.27 -4.68
CA LEU A 204 24.92 -15.73 -3.39
C LEU A 204 23.67 -16.42 -2.83
N ALA A 205 22.63 -16.60 -3.65
CA ALA A 205 21.40 -17.28 -3.26
C ALA A 205 21.66 -18.70 -2.73
N PHE A 206 22.51 -19.48 -3.44
CA PHE A 206 22.88 -20.81 -2.98
C PHE A 206 23.79 -20.81 -1.73
N VAL A 207 24.64 -19.81 -1.55
CA VAL A 207 25.43 -19.67 -0.32
C VAL A 207 24.53 -19.38 0.89
N LEU A 208 23.54 -18.52 0.72
CA LEU A 208 22.56 -18.19 1.76
C LEU A 208 21.70 -19.42 2.14
N TYR A 209 21.31 -20.21 1.17
CA TYR A 209 20.51 -21.43 1.40
C TYR A 209 21.28 -22.53 2.15
N ARG A 210 22.61 -22.61 1.98
CA ARG A 210 23.46 -23.64 2.61
C ARG A 210 23.89 -23.31 4.05
N LYS A 211 23.70 -22.08 4.51
CA LYS A 211 23.94 -21.69 5.91
C LYS A 211 22.88 -22.31 6.83
#